data_d0e6072b63abc0b686aa44d6b95f5be9
#
_entry.id   d0e6072b63abc0b686aa44d6b95f5be9
#
_cell.length_a   1.000
_cell.length_b   1.000
_cell.length_c   1.000
_cell.angle_alpha   90.00
_cell.angle_beta   90.00
_cell.angle_gamma   90.00
#
_symmetry.space_group_name_H-M   'P 1'
#
loop_
_entity.id
_entity.type
_entity.pdbx_description
1 polymer ?
#
loop_
_entity_poly.entity_id
_entity_poly.type
_entity_poly.pdbx_seq_one_letter_code
_entity_poly.pdbx_strand_id
1 'polypeptide(L)'
;MENRKKVILPCYGIFDSWSGKPRTYEAYNTLTDIERILNFFDGDMTAEVNLENELRKSFEQGITKNIACKFFQVTFYKKGTVHITFTCPELIDRFNIYAAQNRGWLPPSYGKKSYKDMTAEEKTVIDSFQGEKAYNEVMAKSDYYLASPIENRLLLTVA
;
A
#
# COMPACT_ATOMS: atom_id res chain seq x y z
N MET A 1 -20.70 -1.72 1.42
CA MET A 1 -19.90 -1.18 0.28
C MET A 1 -18.44 -1.11 0.74
N GLU A 2 -17.61 -2.00 0.26
CA GLU A 2 -16.18 -1.98 0.60
C GLU A 2 -15.54 -0.71 0.05
N ASN A 3 -15.01 0.13 0.92
CA ASN A 3 -14.34 1.38 0.55
C ASN A 3 -12.93 1.05 0.02
N ARG A 4 -12.87 0.56 -1.21
CA ARG A 4 -11.59 0.20 -1.86
C ARG A 4 -10.83 1.48 -2.20
N LYS A 5 -9.67 1.66 -1.59
CA LYS A 5 -8.79 2.78 -1.90
C LYS A 5 -8.26 2.65 -3.33
N LYS A 6 -8.41 3.71 -4.11
CA LYS A 6 -8.00 3.79 -5.52
C LYS A 6 -6.99 4.90 -5.72
N VAL A 7 -5.93 4.59 -6.48
CA VAL A 7 -4.89 5.54 -6.86
C VAL A 7 -4.74 5.55 -8.38
N ILE A 8 -4.47 6.71 -8.93
CA ILE A 8 -4.17 6.90 -10.36
C ILE A 8 -2.75 7.42 -10.46
N LEU A 9 -1.90 6.69 -11.19
CA LEU A 9 -0.52 7.08 -11.44
C LEU A 9 -0.27 7.32 -12.93
N PRO A 10 0.63 8.24 -13.30
CA PRO A 10 1.13 8.32 -14.65
C PRO A 10 1.92 7.04 -14.98
N CYS A 11 1.73 6.52 -16.17
CA CYS A 11 2.43 5.34 -16.67
C CYS A 11 2.66 5.51 -18.18
N TYR A 12 3.58 6.41 -18.51
CA TYR A 12 3.90 6.72 -19.89
C TYR A 12 4.69 5.58 -20.55
N GLY A 13 4.51 5.40 -21.86
CA GLY A 13 5.24 4.41 -22.64
C GLY A 13 4.81 2.96 -22.43
N ILE A 14 3.76 2.73 -21.63
CA ILE A 14 3.26 1.37 -21.39
C ILE A 14 2.68 0.69 -22.63
N PHE A 15 2.13 1.48 -23.56
CA PHE A 15 1.68 0.96 -24.85
C PHE A 15 2.68 1.34 -25.92
N ASP A 16 3.08 0.33 -26.69
CA ASP A 16 3.94 0.54 -27.86
C ASP A 16 3.23 1.42 -28.89
N SER A 17 3.92 2.45 -29.35
CA SER A 17 3.34 3.45 -30.26
C SER A 17 3.00 2.89 -31.65
N TRP A 18 3.68 1.84 -32.07
CA TRP A 18 3.48 1.20 -33.37
C TRP A 18 2.43 0.11 -33.33
N SER A 19 2.58 -0.83 -32.39
CA SER A 19 1.71 -2.00 -32.29
C SER A 19 0.48 -1.76 -31.41
N GLY A 20 0.49 -0.73 -30.57
CA GLY A 20 -0.53 -0.48 -29.55
C GLY A 20 -0.58 -1.53 -28.45
N LYS A 21 0.38 -2.48 -28.43
CA LYS A 21 0.45 -3.54 -27.42
C LYS A 21 1.06 -3.02 -26.12
N PRO A 22 0.59 -3.52 -24.97
CA PRO A 22 1.17 -3.15 -23.69
C PRO A 22 2.54 -3.80 -23.50
N ARG A 23 3.45 -3.08 -22.83
CA ARG A 23 4.81 -3.51 -22.51
C ARG A 23 4.86 -4.00 -21.07
N THR A 24 5.13 -5.27 -20.86
CA THR A 24 5.21 -5.88 -19.52
C THR A 24 6.26 -5.21 -18.65
N TYR A 25 7.43 -4.93 -19.20
CA TYR A 25 8.55 -4.31 -18.48
C TYR A 25 8.17 -2.95 -17.88
N GLU A 26 7.54 -2.08 -18.65
CA GLU A 26 7.11 -0.75 -18.19
C GLU A 26 6.03 -0.84 -17.10
N ALA A 27 5.08 -1.76 -17.27
CA ALA A 27 4.05 -2.03 -16.28
C ALA A 27 4.65 -2.56 -14.97
N TYR A 28 5.57 -3.52 -15.06
CA TYR A 28 6.28 -4.11 -13.93
C TYR A 28 7.06 -3.04 -13.16
N ASN A 29 7.87 -2.22 -13.84
CA ASN A 29 8.65 -1.17 -13.20
C ASN A 29 7.79 -0.15 -12.45
N THR A 30 6.60 0.17 -12.99
CA THR A 30 5.68 1.10 -12.35
C THR A 30 5.07 0.52 -11.05
N LEU A 31 4.86 -0.78 -10.98
CA LEU A 31 4.11 -1.43 -9.90
C LEU A 31 4.99 -2.15 -8.88
N THR A 32 6.22 -2.55 -9.25
CA THR A 32 7.05 -3.41 -8.40
C THR A 32 7.41 -2.78 -7.06
N ASP A 33 7.63 -1.47 -7.01
CA ASP A 33 7.96 -0.80 -5.74
C ASP A 33 6.76 -0.74 -4.79
N ILE A 34 5.56 -0.58 -5.34
CA ILE A 34 4.32 -0.64 -4.55
C ILE A 34 4.15 -2.05 -3.96
N GLU A 35 4.34 -3.09 -4.76
CA GLU A 35 4.25 -4.47 -4.29
C GLU A 35 5.30 -4.79 -3.23
N ARG A 36 6.55 -4.31 -3.41
CA ARG A 36 7.63 -4.48 -2.42
C ARG A 36 7.30 -3.83 -1.08
N ILE A 37 6.76 -2.61 -1.10
CA ILE A 37 6.33 -1.92 0.12
C ILE A 37 5.21 -2.70 0.81
N LEU A 38 4.23 -3.17 0.07
CA LEU A 38 3.11 -3.94 0.64
C LEU A 38 3.55 -5.32 1.15
N ASN A 39 4.47 -6.01 0.46
CA ASN A 39 5.11 -7.23 0.95
C ASN A 39 5.81 -7.01 2.30
N PHE A 40 6.49 -5.87 2.44
CA PHE A 40 7.15 -5.53 3.70
C PHE A 40 6.17 -5.44 4.88
N PHE A 41 4.98 -4.86 4.67
CA PHE A 41 3.95 -4.77 5.71
C PHE A 41 3.12 -6.04 5.87
N ASP A 42 3.05 -6.89 4.84
CA ASP A 42 2.30 -8.14 4.87
C ASP A 42 2.98 -9.23 5.71
N GLY A 43 4.29 -9.20 5.83
CA GLY A 43 5.05 -10.21 6.58
C GLY A 43 4.87 -11.64 6.07
N ASP A 44 4.75 -11.80 4.76
CA ASP A 44 4.56 -13.08 4.06
C ASP A 44 3.24 -13.81 4.39
N MET A 45 2.22 -13.08 4.86
CA MET A 45 0.91 -13.64 5.18
C MET A 45 0.05 -13.94 3.94
N THR A 46 0.21 -13.15 2.87
CA THR A 46 -0.54 -13.34 1.63
C THR A 46 0.25 -14.26 0.68
N ALA A 47 -0.46 -15.19 0.04
CA ALA A 47 0.16 -16.12 -0.91
C ALA A 47 0.92 -15.37 -2.03
N GLU A 48 2.08 -15.93 -2.40
CA GLU A 48 2.91 -15.35 -3.45
C GLU A 48 2.23 -15.37 -4.81
N VAL A 49 2.24 -14.21 -5.46
CA VAL A 49 1.81 -14.01 -6.84
C VAL A 49 2.94 -13.27 -7.57
N ASN A 50 3.42 -13.84 -8.64
CA ASN A 50 4.49 -13.20 -9.42
C ASN A 50 3.90 -12.11 -10.31
N LEU A 51 4.13 -10.84 -9.94
CA LEU A 51 3.61 -9.66 -10.63
C LEU A 51 3.93 -9.67 -12.13
N GLU A 52 5.19 -9.92 -12.49
CA GLU A 52 5.62 -9.90 -13.89
C GLU A 52 4.89 -10.97 -14.72
N ASN A 53 4.75 -12.18 -14.18
CA ASN A 53 4.06 -13.26 -14.85
C ASN A 53 2.57 -12.97 -15.05
N GLU A 54 1.90 -12.40 -14.04
CA GLU A 54 0.47 -12.06 -14.16
C GLU A 54 0.23 -10.95 -15.19
N LEU A 55 1.10 -9.94 -15.21
CA LEU A 55 1.05 -8.88 -16.22
C LEU A 55 1.29 -9.45 -17.63
N ARG A 56 2.34 -10.27 -17.79
CA ARG A 56 2.67 -10.89 -19.08
C ARG A 56 1.54 -11.75 -19.62
N LYS A 57 1.01 -12.67 -18.81
CA LYS A 57 -0.12 -13.54 -19.19
C LYS A 57 -1.34 -12.72 -19.62
N SER A 58 -1.67 -11.69 -18.86
CA SER A 58 -2.80 -10.81 -19.16
C SER A 58 -2.60 -10.08 -20.48
N PHE A 59 -1.41 -9.53 -20.70
CA PHE A 59 -1.10 -8.78 -21.92
C PHE A 59 -1.05 -9.67 -23.17
N GLU A 60 -0.55 -10.89 -23.05
CA GLU A 60 -0.58 -11.90 -24.12
C GLU A 60 -2.02 -12.25 -24.54
N GLN A 61 -2.95 -12.20 -23.61
CA GLN A 61 -4.39 -12.39 -23.84
C GLN A 61 -5.11 -11.10 -24.27
N GLY A 62 -4.42 -9.98 -24.41
CA GLY A 62 -5.01 -8.69 -24.73
C GLY A 62 -5.78 -8.04 -23.57
N ILE A 63 -5.61 -8.54 -22.35
CA ILE A 63 -6.27 -8.03 -21.15
C ILE A 63 -5.42 -6.91 -20.55
N THR A 64 -5.99 -5.70 -20.44
CA THR A 64 -5.34 -4.52 -19.85
C THR A 64 -6.16 -3.91 -18.72
N LYS A 65 -7.30 -4.50 -18.38
CA LYS A 65 -8.23 -4.01 -17.36
C LYS A 65 -8.43 -5.05 -16.26
N ASN A 66 -8.53 -4.57 -15.02
CA ASN A 66 -8.83 -5.37 -13.85
C ASN A 66 -7.90 -6.58 -13.67
N ILE A 67 -6.63 -6.43 -14.02
CA ILE A 67 -5.62 -7.47 -13.83
C ILE A 67 -5.41 -7.64 -12.32
N ALA A 68 -5.64 -8.85 -11.82
CA ALA A 68 -5.45 -9.18 -10.41
C ALA A 68 -3.97 -9.41 -10.11
N CYS A 69 -3.45 -8.67 -9.12
CA CYS A 69 -2.12 -8.82 -8.55
C CYS A 69 -2.23 -9.20 -7.06
N LYS A 70 -1.10 -9.38 -6.39
CA LYS A 70 -1.06 -9.84 -4.99
C LYS A 70 -1.90 -8.97 -4.04
N PHE A 71 -1.77 -7.64 -4.11
CA PHE A 71 -2.38 -6.69 -3.18
C PHE A 71 -3.33 -5.69 -3.83
N PHE A 72 -3.46 -5.74 -5.13
CA PHE A 72 -4.24 -4.76 -5.89
C PHE A 72 -4.72 -5.31 -7.23
N GLN A 73 -5.67 -4.64 -7.82
CA GLN A 73 -6.07 -4.79 -9.21
C GLN A 73 -5.64 -3.57 -10.00
N VAL A 74 -5.20 -3.77 -11.24
CA VAL A 74 -4.73 -2.67 -12.09
C VAL A 74 -5.47 -2.61 -13.42
N THR A 75 -5.67 -1.39 -13.90
CA THR A 75 -6.18 -1.12 -15.24
C THR A 75 -5.29 -0.10 -15.91
N PHE A 76 -4.77 -0.45 -17.08
CA PHE A 76 -3.93 0.42 -17.89
C PHE A 76 -4.73 1.11 -18.97
N TYR A 77 -4.50 2.39 -19.13
CA TYR A 77 -5.17 3.23 -20.12
C TYR A 77 -4.18 3.76 -21.16
N LYS A 78 -4.59 3.76 -22.44
CA LYS A 78 -3.77 4.28 -23.56
C LYS A 78 -3.36 5.75 -23.40
N LYS A 79 -4.06 6.49 -22.54
CA LYS A 79 -3.71 7.88 -22.19
C LYS A 79 -2.46 8.01 -21.32
N GLY A 80 -1.79 6.91 -20.96
CA GLY A 80 -0.60 6.91 -20.12
C GLY A 80 -0.90 6.99 -18.63
N THR A 81 -1.96 6.35 -18.17
CA THR A 81 -2.29 6.22 -16.75
C THR A 81 -2.55 4.77 -16.37
N VAL A 82 -2.21 4.43 -15.14
CA VAL A 82 -2.60 3.18 -14.48
C VAL A 82 -3.50 3.50 -13.30
N HIS A 83 -4.61 2.80 -13.20
CA HIS A 83 -5.51 2.84 -12.06
C HIS A 83 -5.26 1.62 -11.20
N ILE A 84 -4.93 1.85 -9.94
CA ILE A 84 -4.62 0.82 -8.95
C ILE A 84 -5.75 0.82 -7.93
N THR A 85 -6.40 -0.31 -7.73
CA THR A 85 -7.42 -0.51 -6.70
C THR A 85 -6.89 -1.51 -5.70
N PHE A 86 -6.59 -1.07 -4.48
CA PHE A 86 -6.03 -1.92 -3.44
C PHE A 86 -7.07 -2.89 -2.90
N THR A 87 -6.67 -4.16 -2.74
CA THR A 87 -7.52 -5.24 -2.20
C THR A 87 -7.27 -5.45 -0.70
N CYS A 88 -6.19 -4.88 -0.16
CA CYS A 88 -5.77 -5.00 1.23
C CYS A 88 -5.74 -3.61 1.90
N PRO A 89 -6.89 -3.02 2.27
CA PRO A 89 -6.94 -1.66 2.83
C PRO A 89 -6.13 -1.53 4.13
N GLU A 90 -6.04 -2.59 4.93
CA GLU A 90 -5.28 -2.61 6.18
C GLU A 90 -3.77 -2.39 5.97
N LEU A 91 -3.19 -2.96 4.91
CA LEU A 91 -1.77 -2.73 4.58
C LEU A 91 -1.52 -1.27 4.17
N ILE A 92 -2.47 -0.66 3.46
CA ILE A 92 -2.38 0.76 3.10
C ILE A 92 -2.47 1.64 4.33
N ASP A 93 -3.31 1.31 5.29
CA ASP A 93 -3.41 2.05 6.55
C ASP A 93 -2.13 1.93 7.38
N ARG A 94 -1.53 0.74 7.47
CA ARG A 94 -0.22 0.53 8.10
C ARG A 94 0.88 1.35 7.42
N PHE A 95 0.93 1.33 6.10
CA PHE A 95 1.88 2.13 5.32
C PHE A 95 1.71 3.63 5.60
N ASN A 96 0.48 4.14 5.59
CA ASN A 96 0.20 5.55 5.84
C ASN A 96 0.63 5.98 7.24
N ILE A 97 0.35 5.17 8.25
CA ILE A 97 0.76 5.43 9.62
C ILE A 97 2.28 5.44 9.74
N TYR A 98 2.94 4.42 9.19
CA TYR A 98 4.40 4.33 9.19
C TYR A 98 5.04 5.54 8.50
N ALA A 99 4.55 5.90 7.31
CA ALA A 99 5.05 7.05 6.57
C ALA A 99 4.84 8.36 7.33
N ALA A 100 3.67 8.54 7.95
CA ALA A 100 3.36 9.73 8.74
C ALA A 100 4.21 9.83 10.02
N GLN A 101 4.50 8.70 10.68
CA GLN A 101 5.41 8.67 11.83
C GLN A 101 6.83 9.03 11.41
N ASN A 102 7.34 8.46 10.33
CA ASN A 102 8.71 8.76 9.83
C ASN A 102 8.88 10.21 9.35
N ARG A 103 7.79 10.84 8.91
CA ARG A 103 7.77 12.26 8.53
C ARG A 103 7.57 13.21 9.72
N GLY A 104 7.35 12.67 10.92
CA GLY A 104 7.04 13.46 12.10
C GLY A 104 5.64 14.12 12.05
N TRP A 105 4.76 13.63 11.20
CA TRP A 105 3.38 14.13 11.10
C TRP A 105 2.46 13.56 12.18
N LEU A 106 2.82 12.44 12.77
CA LEU A 106 2.16 11.85 13.91
C LEU A 106 3.02 11.96 15.17
N PRO A 107 2.43 12.17 16.35
CA PRO A 107 3.19 12.25 17.59
C PRO A 107 3.83 10.90 17.93
N PRO A 108 5.00 10.87 18.62
CA PRO A 108 5.64 9.63 19.07
C PRO A 108 4.77 8.75 19.97
N SER A 109 3.77 9.36 20.61
CA SER A 109 2.76 8.68 21.45
C SER A 109 1.67 7.97 20.64
N TYR A 110 1.62 8.18 19.31
CA TYR A 110 0.64 7.53 18.45
C TYR A 110 0.73 6.00 18.57
N GLY A 111 -0.41 5.36 18.83
CA GLY A 111 -0.48 3.91 19.02
C GLY A 111 -0.01 3.39 20.39
N LYS A 112 0.53 4.26 21.25
CA LYS A 112 1.08 3.89 22.57
C LYS A 112 0.29 4.49 23.73
N LYS A 113 -0.46 5.56 23.48
CA LYS A 113 -1.16 6.35 24.49
C LYS A 113 -2.63 6.44 24.14
N SER A 114 -3.52 6.28 25.11
CA SER A 114 -4.95 6.43 24.85
C SER A 114 -5.27 7.87 24.45
N TYR A 115 -6.29 8.08 23.62
CA TYR A 115 -6.68 9.43 23.20
C TYR A 115 -6.97 10.35 24.38
N LYS A 116 -7.56 9.81 25.46
CA LYS A 116 -7.89 10.57 26.67
C LYS A 116 -6.67 11.16 27.35
N ASP A 117 -5.56 10.42 27.34
CA ASP A 117 -4.32 10.77 28.04
C ASP A 117 -3.38 11.65 27.20
N MET A 118 -3.77 11.98 25.97
CA MET A 118 -3.01 12.84 25.06
C MET A 118 -3.12 14.32 25.45
N THR A 119 -2.06 15.08 25.13
CA THR A 119 -2.08 16.54 25.24
C THR A 119 -3.02 17.16 24.20
N ALA A 120 -3.35 18.44 24.35
CA ALA A 120 -4.21 19.15 23.41
C ALA A 120 -3.59 19.21 22.01
N GLU A 121 -2.26 19.39 21.94
CA GLU A 121 -1.53 19.40 20.67
C GLU A 121 -1.56 18.02 19.99
N GLU A 122 -1.31 16.94 20.75
CA GLU A 122 -1.39 15.57 20.25
C GLU A 122 -2.80 15.26 19.70
N LYS A 123 -3.84 15.63 20.43
CA LYS A 123 -5.25 15.48 20.01
C LYS A 123 -5.52 16.22 18.70
N THR A 124 -5.06 17.47 18.59
CA THR A 124 -5.23 18.25 17.35
C THR A 124 -4.63 17.53 16.13
N VAL A 125 -3.46 16.92 16.29
CA VAL A 125 -2.82 16.15 15.22
C VAL A 125 -3.64 14.91 14.87
N ILE A 126 -4.08 14.16 15.88
CA ILE A 126 -4.90 12.95 15.66
C ILE A 126 -6.22 13.31 14.97
N ASP A 127 -6.88 14.38 15.38
CA ASP A 127 -8.16 14.81 14.83
C ASP A 127 -8.02 15.26 13.36
N SER A 128 -6.92 15.89 13.02
CA SER A 128 -6.62 16.27 11.63
C SER A 128 -6.27 15.08 10.75
N PHE A 129 -5.69 14.02 11.30
CA PHE A 129 -5.26 12.84 10.56
C PHE A 129 -6.40 11.84 10.35
N GLN A 130 -7.14 11.48 11.40
CA GLN A 130 -8.17 10.42 11.31
C GLN A 130 -9.34 10.60 12.29
N GLY A 131 -9.21 11.43 13.33
CA GLY A 131 -10.18 11.65 14.39
C GLY A 131 -10.16 10.61 15.50
N GLU A 132 -10.75 10.96 16.65
CA GLU A 132 -10.77 10.16 17.87
C GLU A 132 -11.35 8.76 17.65
N LYS A 133 -12.48 8.65 16.93
CA LYS A 133 -13.15 7.36 16.71
C LYS A 133 -12.24 6.38 15.97
N ALA A 134 -11.66 6.81 14.86
CA ALA A 134 -10.78 5.98 14.07
C ALA A 134 -9.49 5.63 14.85
N TYR A 135 -8.96 6.56 15.65
CA TYR A 135 -7.82 6.30 16.51
C TYR A 135 -8.14 5.21 17.56
N ASN A 136 -9.30 5.27 18.18
CA ASN A 136 -9.71 4.25 19.17
C ASN A 136 -9.93 2.87 18.52
N GLU A 137 -10.45 2.81 17.30
CA GLU A 137 -10.55 1.57 16.53
C GLU A 137 -9.17 0.97 16.23
N VAL A 138 -8.21 1.82 15.92
CA VAL A 138 -6.83 1.43 15.72
C VAL A 138 -6.19 0.92 17.01
N MET A 139 -6.39 1.62 18.13
CA MET A 139 -5.89 1.20 19.45
C MET A 139 -6.49 -0.13 19.94
N ALA A 140 -7.70 -0.46 19.51
CA ALA A 140 -8.33 -1.75 19.81
C ALA A 140 -7.71 -2.92 19.07
N LYS A 141 -7.02 -2.67 17.95
CA LYS A 141 -6.27 -3.66 17.19
C LYS A 141 -4.84 -3.74 17.70
N SER A 142 -4.63 -4.49 18.79
CA SER A 142 -3.35 -4.54 19.53
C SER A 142 -2.11 -4.92 18.72
N ASP A 143 -2.28 -5.55 17.57
CA ASP A 143 -1.22 -5.97 16.66
C ASP A 143 -0.91 -4.96 15.54
N TYR A 144 -1.69 -3.91 15.43
CA TYR A 144 -1.58 -2.92 14.35
C TYR A 144 -0.28 -2.09 14.42
N TYR A 145 0.28 -1.96 15.62
CA TYR A 145 1.51 -1.20 15.92
C TYR A 145 2.66 -2.04 16.39
N LEU A 146 2.40 -3.32 16.57
CA LEU A 146 3.43 -4.22 17.03
C LEU A 146 4.48 -4.34 15.94
N ALA A 147 5.61 -3.84 16.32
CA ALA A 147 6.89 -3.97 15.69
C ALA A 147 6.82 -3.67 14.19
N SER A 148 7.34 -2.54 13.80
CA SER A 148 7.86 -2.41 12.45
C SER A 148 8.44 -3.78 12.06
N PRO A 149 8.02 -4.38 10.93
CA PRO A 149 8.66 -5.63 10.45
C PRO A 149 10.19 -5.54 10.38
N ILE A 150 10.74 -4.32 10.34
CA ILE A 150 12.15 -4.01 10.45
C ILE A 150 12.74 -4.45 11.79
N GLU A 151 12.09 -4.19 12.92
CA GLU A 151 12.64 -4.54 14.24
C GLU A 151 12.73 -6.07 14.39
N ASN A 152 11.74 -6.81 13.89
CA ASN A 152 11.77 -8.26 13.92
C ASN A 152 12.79 -8.87 12.94
N ARG A 153 13.02 -8.24 11.77
CA ARG A 153 14.04 -8.72 10.81
C ARG A 153 15.47 -8.40 11.27
N LEU A 154 15.69 -7.26 11.91
CA LEU A 154 17.00 -6.92 12.46
C LEU A 154 17.39 -7.82 13.64
N LEU A 155 16.43 -8.26 14.45
CA LEU A 155 16.67 -9.22 15.53
C LEU A 155 17.03 -10.63 15.03
N LEU A 156 16.55 -11.01 13.84
CA LEU A 156 16.85 -12.30 13.21
C LEU A 156 18.19 -12.32 12.45
N THR A 157 18.77 -11.15 12.15
CA THR A 157 20.05 -11.03 11.42
C THR A 157 21.25 -10.86 12.35
N VAL A 158 21.06 -10.74 13.65
CA VAL A 158 22.12 -10.57 14.67
C VAL A 158 22.26 -11.83 15.55
N ALA A 159 21.60 -12.91 15.19
CA ALA A 159 21.75 -14.21 15.88
C ALA A 159 22.68 -15.13 15.11
#